data_fa59c4aebf29243ea8e797f41169129a
#
_entry.id   fa59c4aebf29243ea8e797f41169129a
#
_cell.length_a   1.000
_cell.length_b   1.000
_cell.length_c   1.000
_cell.angle_alpha   90.00
_cell.angle_beta   90.00
_cell.angle_gamma   90.00
#
_symmetry.space_group_name_H-M   'P 1'
#
loop_
_entity.id
_entity.type
_entity.pdbx_description
1 polymer ?
#
loop_
_entity_poly.entity_id
_entity_poly.type
_entity_poly.pdbx_seq_one_letter_code
_entity_poly.pdbx_strand_id
1 'polypeptide(L)'
;MKQLFIRSLTIMSVLLLLFSCTKDDVIPTPELSDSAYITGISFSVVNNPELTKTVSSYKIGTTFYISVPTSGDITKLKTNYDISKGAKVYINDIEQTNGETVQDFSNLVNVKVISESGEKTANYVVYAKYGDADIDASVYKFMSDYSIPGVSVSVMKGEEIIYSSGYGFAVVETNTKATSSHLFRLASVSKQFTTLCIMTLYERGLLNIDRNVFGPGGILDSEFPGVTGTKATVTVRNFLQHNSGWPTDPDPMFTNSIRDGKTMDDLIRYILAQELSSAPGSKYAYYNMGFGILGKVVEKISGMEYEAFLKQEVLKPMGITDIHVGGGQNERLSNECVYYSQSGTNGYGNPMSVIAAAGGIIASTDQMMSVLAHIDGKDGVPDILKPETLDLMYNSPTDNYARYSLGWRIGHSLYPGAHYHSGNLAGTTAMWIGDSNGMSVAILCNSRSYISGYDDSYYILLSNIISYFR
;
A
#
# COMPACT_ATOMS: atom_id res chain seq x y z
N MET A 1 10.81 89.64 -19.54
CA MET A 1 11.23 90.64 -20.59
C MET A 1 10.83 90.12 -21.97
N LYS A 2 10.02 90.97 -22.64
CA LYS A 2 9.87 91.15 -24.09
C LYS A 2 9.50 89.90 -24.91
N GLN A 3 8.25 89.90 -25.34
CA GLN A 3 7.61 90.53 -26.51
C GLN A 3 7.93 89.80 -27.81
N LEU A 4 6.90 89.29 -28.43
CA LEU A 4 5.97 89.81 -29.44
C LEU A 4 6.55 89.64 -30.90
N PHE A 5 5.86 89.09 -31.81
CA PHE A 5 5.03 89.57 -32.92
C PHE A 5 4.80 88.41 -33.94
N ILE A 6 3.59 88.00 -34.17
CA ILE A 6 2.56 88.35 -35.18
C ILE A 6 3.13 88.44 -36.63
N ARG A 7 2.60 87.55 -37.52
CA ARG A 7 1.73 87.84 -38.69
C ARG A 7 1.61 86.55 -39.57
N SER A 8 0.41 86.13 -39.64
CA SER A 8 -0.53 85.99 -40.77
C SER A 8 0.03 86.07 -42.19
N LEU A 9 -0.23 85.07 -43.05
CA LEU A 9 -0.81 85.21 -44.35
C LEU A 9 -1.33 83.90 -44.96
N THR A 10 -2.51 83.98 -45.36
CA THR A 10 -3.51 83.31 -46.11
C THR A 10 -3.02 82.70 -47.49
N ILE A 11 -3.81 81.66 -47.94
CA ILE A 11 -4.19 81.28 -49.32
C ILE A 11 -3.51 80.04 -49.81
N MET A 12 -4.16 79.05 -50.17
CA MET A 12 -5.00 78.68 -51.29
C MET A 12 -5.16 77.16 -51.44
N SER A 13 -6.38 76.81 -51.62
CA SER A 13 -6.90 75.45 -51.81
C SER A 13 -6.22 74.69 -52.97
N VAL A 14 -5.81 73.40 -52.73
CA VAL A 14 -5.83 72.38 -53.77
C VAL A 14 -6.50 71.13 -53.17
N LEU A 15 -7.69 70.85 -53.74
CA LEU A 15 -8.46 69.64 -53.47
C LEU A 15 -7.76 68.46 -54.10
N LEU A 16 -7.04 67.66 -53.35
CA LEU A 16 -6.58 66.31 -53.78
C LEU A 16 -7.46 65.28 -53.06
N LEU A 17 -8.43 64.72 -53.77
CA LEU A 17 -9.13 63.52 -53.41
C LEU A 17 -8.12 62.35 -53.40
N LEU A 18 -7.63 62.00 -52.22
CA LEU A 18 -6.99 60.74 -52.01
C LEU A 18 -8.08 59.73 -51.57
N PHE A 19 -8.35 58.77 -52.47
CA PHE A 19 -9.04 57.54 -52.12
C PHE A 19 -8.24 56.84 -51.01
N SER A 20 -8.68 56.96 -49.77
CA SER A 20 -8.25 56.05 -48.69
C SER A 20 -8.91 54.71 -48.92
N CYS A 21 -8.16 53.73 -49.40
CA CYS A 21 -8.51 52.32 -49.23
C CYS A 21 -8.62 52.08 -47.75
N THR A 22 -9.83 51.92 -47.21
CA THR A 22 -10.05 51.28 -45.95
C THR A 22 -9.53 49.88 -46.05
N LYS A 23 -8.39 49.57 -45.41
CA LYS A 23 -8.07 48.22 -45.06
C LYS A 23 -9.26 47.73 -44.23
N ASP A 24 -9.95 46.75 -44.76
CA ASP A 24 -10.83 45.95 -43.92
C ASP A 24 -9.98 45.45 -42.76
N ASP A 25 -10.24 45.97 -41.57
CA ASP A 25 -9.72 45.39 -40.33
C ASP A 25 -10.33 43.99 -40.25
N VAL A 26 -9.61 43.00 -40.74
CA VAL A 26 -9.91 41.60 -40.51
C VAL A 26 -9.75 41.42 -39.02
N ILE A 27 -10.86 41.42 -38.30
CA ILE A 27 -10.89 41.02 -36.89
C ILE A 27 -10.27 39.60 -36.85
N PRO A 28 -9.09 39.42 -36.22
CA PRO A 28 -8.51 38.09 -36.19
C PRO A 28 -9.49 37.13 -35.55
N THR A 29 -9.87 36.11 -36.26
CA THR A 29 -10.65 35.00 -35.67
C THR A 29 -9.88 34.50 -34.45
N PRO A 30 -10.53 34.43 -33.28
CA PRO A 30 -9.86 33.95 -32.08
C PRO A 30 -9.26 32.57 -32.34
N GLU A 31 -7.97 32.43 -32.03
CA GLU A 31 -7.28 31.15 -32.16
C GLU A 31 -7.93 30.15 -31.20
N LEU A 32 -8.42 29.03 -31.74
CA LEU A 32 -9.08 28.00 -30.94
C LEU A 32 -8.06 27.28 -30.07
N SER A 33 -8.44 26.90 -28.85
CA SER A 33 -7.55 26.25 -27.88
C SER A 33 -7.24 24.81 -28.28
N ASP A 34 -5.96 24.44 -28.26
CA ASP A 34 -5.49 23.04 -28.41
C ASP A 34 -5.53 22.26 -27.09
N SER A 35 -6.02 22.83 -26.02
CA SER A 35 -6.07 22.14 -24.72
C SER A 35 -7.17 21.09 -24.70
N ALA A 36 -6.81 19.85 -24.37
CA ALA A 36 -7.73 18.71 -24.26
C ALA A 36 -7.48 17.97 -22.92
N TYR A 37 -8.08 18.43 -21.83
CA TYR A 37 -7.94 17.78 -20.53
C TYR A 37 -9.19 17.86 -19.67
N ILE A 38 -9.31 16.91 -18.71
CA ILE A 38 -10.25 16.93 -17.59
C ILE A 38 -9.44 17.09 -16.31
N THR A 39 -9.86 18.00 -15.42
CA THR A 39 -9.29 18.21 -14.09
C THR A 39 -10.12 17.57 -13.00
N GLY A 40 -11.44 17.46 -13.17
CA GLY A 40 -12.37 16.89 -12.22
C GLY A 40 -13.61 16.29 -12.88
N ILE A 41 -14.18 15.31 -12.21
CA ILE A 41 -15.48 14.70 -12.52
C ILE A 41 -16.30 14.65 -11.24
N SER A 42 -17.59 14.98 -11.31
CA SER A 42 -18.48 14.88 -10.16
C SER A 42 -19.88 14.45 -10.55
N PHE A 43 -20.59 13.84 -9.59
CA PHE A 43 -22.03 13.60 -9.65
C PHE A 43 -22.71 14.54 -8.65
N SER A 44 -23.29 15.60 -9.17
CA SER A 44 -23.93 16.63 -8.36
C SER A 44 -25.33 16.20 -7.93
N VAL A 45 -25.73 16.49 -6.68
CA VAL A 45 -27.11 16.32 -6.19
C VAL A 45 -28.13 17.15 -6.99
N VAL A 46 -27.69 18.26 -7.60
CA VAL A 46 -28.56 19.10 -8.44
C VAL A 46 -29.01 18.32 -9.70
N ASN A 47 -28.11 17.52 -10.28
CA ASN A 47 -28.36 16.76 -11.50
C ASN A 47 -28.79 15.32 -11.21
N ASN A 48 -28.49 14.80 -10.01
CA ASN A 48 -28.80 13.44 -9.53
C ASN A 48 -29.46 13.56 -8.14
N PRO A 49 -30.76 13.89 -8.06
CA PRO A 49 -31.44 14.22 -6.80
C PRO A 49 -31.61 13.02 -5.85
N GLU A 50 -31.38 11.80 -6.32
CA GLU A 50 -31.34 10.59 -5.52
C GLU A 50 -30.07 10.47 -4.67
N LEU A 51 -29.01 11.21 -4.99
CA LEU A 51 -27.81 11.26 -4.18
C LEU A 51 -28.03 12.08 -2.91
N THR A 52 -27.49 11.62 -1.79
CA THR A 52 -27.57 12.34 -0.50
C THR A 52 -26.58 13.51 -0.41
N LYS A 53 -25.50 13.44 -1.20
CA LYS A 53 -24.49 14.50 -1.33
C LYS A 53 -23.83 14.47 -2.70
N THR A 54 -23.31 15.62 -3.15
CA THR A 54 -22.43 15.68 -4.32
C THR A 54 -21.16 14.89 -4.04
N VAL A 55 -20.77 14.03 -4.97
CA VAL A 55 -19.53 13.24 -4.90
C VAL A 55 -18.58 13.65 -6.02
N SER A 56 -17.31 13.82 -5.67
CA SER A 56 -16.25 14.22 -6.59
C SER A 56 -15.23 13.11 -6.76
N SER A 57 -14.61 13.07 -7.94
CA SER A 57 -13.58 12.07 -8.25
C SER A 57 -12.22 12.44 -7.69
N TYR A 58 -11.38 11.40 -7.51
CA TYR A 58 -9.94 11.50 -7.31
C TYR A 58 -9.24 10.99 -8.56
N LYS A 59 -8.22 11.71 -9.03
CA LYS A 59 -7.52 11.39 -10.26
C LYS A 59 -6.17 10.73 -9.97
N ILE A 60 -5.94 9.56 -10.56
CA ILE A 60 -4.66 8.86 -10.52
C ILE A 60 -4.26 8.52 -11.96
N GLY A 61 -3.18 9.14 -12.45
CA GLY A 61 -2.83 9.04 -13.85
C GLY A 61 -3.95 9.56 -14.76
N THR A 62 -4.48 8.72 -15.63
CA THR A 62 -5.62 9.03 -16.50
C THR A 62 -6.96 8.48 -15.99
N THR A 63 -6.99 7.90 -14.80
CA THR A 63 -8.21 7.31 -14.21
C THR A 63 -8.80 8.22 -13.15
N PHE A 64 -10.11 8.44 -13.22
CA PHE A 64 -10.93 9.12 -12.22
C PHE A 64 -11.68 8.08 -11.39
N TYR A 65 -11.45 8.06 -10.09
CA TYR A 65 -12.11 7.19 -9.12
C TYR A 65 -13.19 7.97 -8.38
N ILE A 66 -14.39 7.40 -8.28
CA ILE A 66 -15.52 8.07 -7.61
C ILE A 66 -16.41 7.04 -6.89
N SER A 67 -16.75 7.31 -5.63
CA SER A 67 -17.65 6.49 -4.84
C SER A 67 -19.06 7.05 -4.89
N VAL A 68 -20.00 6.21 -5.29
CA VAL A 68 -21.41 6.54 -5.39
C VAL A 68 -22.13 5.98 -4.16
N PRO A 69 -22.83 6.82 -3.37
CA PRO A 69 -23.68 6.31 -2.29
C PRO A 69 -24.70 5.30 -2.80
N THR A 70 -25.05 4.32 -1.99
CA THR A 70 -26.03 3.28 -2.34
C THR A 70 -27.44 3.81 -2.59
N SER A 71 -27.72 5.08 -2.22
CA SER A 71 -28.97 5.77 -2.56
C SER A 71 -29.05 6.16 -4.04
N GLY A 72 -27.91 6.26 -4.74
CA GLY A 72 -27.87 6.61 -6.17
C GLY A 72 -27.96 5.38 -7.08
N ASP A 73 -28.45 5.59 -8.30
CA ASP A 73 -28.44 4.57 -9.35
C ASP A 73 -27.22 4.76 -10.25
N ILE A 74 -26.16 3.97 -10.01
CA ILE A 74 -24.90 4.04 -10.77
C ILE A 74 -25.08 3.83 -12.28
N THR A 75 -26.21 3.24 -12.70
CA THR A 75 -26.53 2.99 -14.12
C THR A 75 -27.15 4.18 -14.82
N LYS A 76 -27.48 5.28 -14.09
CA LYS A 76 -28.23 6.43 -14.62
C LYS A 76 -27.72 7.77 -14.09
N LEU A 77 -26.41 7.95 -14.00
CA LEU A 77 -25.84 9.19 -13.46
C LEU A 77 -25.59 10.24 -14.53
N LYS A 78 -25.89 11.49 -14.20
CA LYS A 78 -25.53 12.68 -14.97
C LYS A 78 -24.23 13.26 -14.43
N THR A 79 -23.27 13.47 -15.32
CA THR A 79 -21.88 13.80 -14.96
C THR A 79 -21.56 15.25 -15.20
N ASN A 80 -20.93 15.90 -14.22
CA ASN A 80 -20.27 17.17 -14.38
C ASN A 80 -18.78 16.95 -14.65
N TYR A 81 -18.27 17.58 -15.72
CA TYR A 81 -16.88 17.53 -16.15
C TYR A 81 -16.25 18.90 -16.03
N ASP A 82 -15.14 19.01 -15.30
CA ASP A 82 -14.27 20.18 -15.29
C ASP A 82 -13.22 20.02 -16.38
N ILE A 83 -13.43 20.68 -17.52
CA ILE A 83 -12.63 20.51 -18.74
C ILE A 83 -11.96 21.78 -19.18
N SER A 84 -10.94 21.65 -20.05
CA SER A 84 -10.33 22.79 -20.75
C SER A 84 -11.36 23.57 -21.55
N LYS A 85 -11.17 24.90 -21.64
CA LYS A 85 -12.09 25.83 -22.30
C LYS A 85 -12.34 25.40 -23.74
N GLY A 86 -13.62 25.34 -24.13
CA GLY A 86 -14.06 24.98 -25.49
C GLY A 86 -13.91 23.52 -25.86
N ALA A 87 -13.28 22.68 -25.02
CA ALA A 87 -13.16 21.25 -25.27
C ALA A 87 -14.52 20.53 -25.14
N LYS A 88 -14.62 19.38 -25.78
CA LYS A 88 -15.81 18.51 -25.78
C LYS A 88 -15.49 17.14 -25.23
N VAL A 89 -16.45 16.55 -24.54
CA VAL A 89 -16.35 15.20 -23.94
C VAL A 89 -17.17 14.22 -24.75
N TYR A 90 -16.61 13.04 -25.00
CA TYR A 90 -17.29 11.95 -25.72
C TYR A 90 -17.17 10.63 -24.94
N ILE A 91 -18.28 9.89 -24.91
CA ILE A 91 -18.33 8.50 -24.44
C ILE A 91 -18.96 7.66 -25.54
N ASN A 92 -18.29 6.62 -26.00
CA ASN A 92 -18.70 5.78 -27.13
C ASN A 92 -19.04 6.64 -28.38
N ASP A 93 -18.21 7.64 -28.66
CA ASP A 93 -18.35 8.64 -29.73
C ASP A 93 -19.64 9.51 -29.68
N ILE A 94 -20.35 9.47 -28.56
CA ILE A 94 -21.50 10.34 -28.28
C ILE A 94 -21.03 11.53 -27.45
N GLU A 95 -21.26 12.76 -27.95
CA GLU A 95 -20.96 14.00 -27.23
C GLU A 95 -21.76 14.07 -25.93
N GLN A 96 -21.11 14.40 -24.84
CA GLN A 96 -21.71 14.51 -23.51
C GLN A 96 -22.05 15.97 -23.20
N THR A 97 -23.31 16.24 -22.89
CA THR A 97 -23.74 17.53 -22.36
C THR A 97 -23.51 17.55 -20.85
N ASN A 98 -22.70 18.52 -20.39
CA ASN A 98 -22.29 18.63 -19.00
C ASN A 98 -23.51 18.76 -18.05
N GLY A 99 -23.64 17.83 -17.10
CA GLY A 99 -24.73 17.78 -16.14
C GLY A 99 -26.09 17.30 -16.66
N GLU A 100 -26.19 16.89 -17.94
CA GLU A 100 -27.48 16.50 -18.58
C GLU A 100 -27.46 15.06 -19.11
N THR A 101 -26.39 14.66 -19.82
CA THR A 101 -26.35 13.32 -20.43
C THR A 101 -26.28 12.24 -19.36
N VAL A 102 -27.21 11.29 -19.44
CA VAL A 102 -27.26 10.11 -18.57
C VAL A 102 -26.28 9.05 -19.05
N GLN A 103 -25.48 8.53 -18.15
CA GLN A 103 -24.48 7.49 -18.45
C GLN A 103 -24.50 6.37 -17.40
N ASP A 104 -24.30 5.14 -17.87
CA ASP A 104 -24.08 3.95 -17.01
C ASP A 104 -22.60 3.84 -16.61
N PHE A 105 -22.35 3.88 -15.31
CA PHE A 105 -21.02 3.73 -14.70
C PHE A 105 -20.85 2.40 -13.93
N SER A 106 -21.72 1.41 -14.14
CA SER A 106 -21.57 0.08 -13.52
C SER A 106 -20.28 -0.64 -13.93
N ASN A 107 -19.75 -0.27 -15.09
CA ASN A 107 -18.45 -0.71 -15.61
C ASN A 107 -17.49 0.48 -15.76
N LEU A 108 -16.23 0.19 -16.14
CA LEU A 108 -15.28 1.23 -16.51
C LEU A 108 -15.78 1.99 -17.74
N VAL A 109 -15.78 3.32 -17.67
CA VAL A 109 -16.22 4.18 -18.78
C VAL A 109 -15.01 4.89 -19.37
N ASN A 110 -14.77 4.65 -20.68
CA ASN A 110 -13.75 5.37 -21.43
C ASN A 110 -14.30 6.73 -21.85
N VAL A 111 -13.55 7.77 -21.53
CA VAL A 111 -13.90 9.18 -21.80
C VAL A 111 -12.87 9.76 -22.73
N LYS A 112 -13.29 10.27 -23.88
CA LYS A 112 -12.43 10.99 -24.84
C LYS A 112 -12.73 12.49 -24.75
N VAL A 113 -11.69 13.28 -24.65
CA VAL A 113 -11.76 14.76 -24.69
C VAL A 113 -11.11 15.25 -25.95
N ILE A 114 -11.80 16.11 -26.70
CA ILE A 114 -11.29 16.75 -27.91
C ILE A 114 -11.18 18.24 -27.62
N SER A 115 -10.05 18.88 -28.00
CA SER A 115 -9.80 20.31 -27.86
C SER A 115 -10.80 21.15 -28.67
N GLU A 116 -10.91 22.44 -28.35
CA GLU A 116 -11.74 23.39 -29.10
C GLU A 116 -11.36 23.46 -30.58
N SER A 117 -10.04 23.36 -30.90
CA SER A 117 -9.54 23.29 -32.28
C SER A 117 -9.90 21.99 -33.02
N GLY A 118 -10.17 20.91 -32.28
CA GLY A 118 -10.35 19.56 -32.81
C GLY A 118 -9.04 18.78 -33.04
N GLU A 119 -7.86 19.43 -32.85
CA GLU A 119 -6.56 18.83 -33.20
C GLU A 119 -5.95 17.95 -32.11
N LYS A 120 -6.32 18.18 -30.85
CA LYS A 120 -5.81 17.41 -29.70
C LYS A 120 -6.88 16.54 -29.10
N THR A 121 -6.47 15.35 -28.71
CA THR A 121 -7.34 14.39 -28.03
C THR A 121 -6.64 13.83 -26.79
N ALA A 122 -7.38 13.71 -25.69
CA ALA A 122 -6.93 13.01 -24.48
C ALA A 122 -7.96 11.95 -24.08
N ASN A 123 -7.48 10.81 -23.56
CA ASN A 123 -8.31 9.70 -23.14
C ASN A 123 -8.17 9.49 -21.62
N TYR A 124 -9.30 9.24 -20.98
CA TYR A 124 -9.44 9.00 -19.55
C TYR A 124 -10.32 7.81 -19.30
N VAL A 125 -10.25 7.27 -18.09
CA VAL A 125 -11.12 6.20 -17.60
C VAL A 125 -11.86 6.71 -16.37
N VAL A 126 -13.15 6.47 -16.27
CA VAL A 126 -13.93 6.69 -15.04
C VAL A 126 -14.22 5.33 -14.41
N TYR A 127 -13.76 5.19 -13.16
CA TYR A 127 -14.05 4.05 -12.31
C TYR A 127 -14.99 4.49 -11.19
N ALA A 128 -16.28 4.28 -11.36
CA ALA A 128 -17.24 4.46 -10.29
C ALA A 128 -17.57 3.11 -9.63
N LYS A 129 -17.81 3.14 -8.32
CA LYS A 129 -18.33 1.98 -7.56
C LYS A 129 -19.29 2.47 -6.50
N TYR A 130 -20.18 1.59 -6.04
CA TYR A 130 -20.88 1.83 -4.78
C TYR A 130 -19.92 1.78 -3.62
N GLY A 131 -20.07 2.69 -2.66
CA GLY A 131 -19.21 2.73 -1.50
C GLY A 131 -19.63 3.79 -0.49
N ASP A 132 -18.94 3.78 0.65
CA ASP A 132 -19.06 4.83 1.65
C ASP A 132 -18.17 6.02 1.26
N ALA A 133 -18.83 7.11 0.87
CA ALA A 133 -18.13 8.25 0.33
C ALA A 133 -17.12 8.89 1.30
N ASP A 134 -17.23 8.71 2.61
CA ASP A 134 -16.33 9.33 3.59
C ASP A 134 -15.05 8.48 3.80
N ILE A 135 -15.19 7.16 3.94
CA ILE A 135 -14.03 6.24 3.97
C ILE A 135 -13.32 6.25 2.63
N ASP A 136 -14.08 6.05 1.55
CA ASP A 136 -13.54 5.93 0.21
C ASP A 136 -12.79 7.20 -0.20
N ALA A 137 -13.29 8.39 0.22
CA ALA A 137 -12.60 9.66 0.00
C ALA A 137 -11.21 9.68 0.63
N SER A 138 -11.07 9.16 1.87
CA SER A 138 -9.77 9.09 2.54
C SER A 138 -8.80 8.16 1.81
N VAL A 139 -9.29 6.99 1.34
CA VAL A 139 -8.47 6.03 0.58
C VAL A 139 -8.09 6.60 -0.79
N TYR A 140 -9.05 7.13 -1.56
CA TYR A 140 -8.76 7.69 -2.88
C TYR A 140 -7.87 8.93 -2.82
N LYS A 141 -8.02 9.78 -1.78
CA LYS A 141 -7.12 10.90 -1.57
C LYS A 141 -5.68 10.40 -1.37
N PHE A 142 -5.47 9.43 -0.50
CA PHE A 142 -4.16 8.81 -0.29
C PHE A 142 -3.60 8.21 -1.58
N MET A 143 -4.41 7.44 -2.32
CA MET A 143 -4.02 6.86 -3.61
C MET A 143 -3.63 7.94 -4.62
N SER A 144 -4.39 9.04 -4.69
CA SER A 144 -4.14 10.15 -5.62
C SER A 144 -2.87 10.92 -5.25
N ASP A 145 -2.70 11.27 -3.98
CA ASP A 145 -1.54 12.04 -3.50
C ASP A 145 -0.21 11.32 -3.76
N TYR A 146 -0.24 9.97 -3.73
CA TYR A 146 0.96 9.14 -3.82
C TYR A 146 1.02 8.21 -5.02
N SER A 147 0.09 8.36 -5.97
CA SER A 147 0.02 7.54 -7.19
C SER A 147 0.02 6.02 -6.90
N ILE A 148 -0.80 5.59 -5.92
CA ILE A 148 -0.94 4.19 -5.54
C ILE A 148 -2.02 3.54 -6.43
N PRO A 149 -1.69 2.52 -7.26
CA PRO A 149 -2.64 1.93 -8.21
C PRO A 149 -3.74 1.10 -7.55
N GLY A 150 -3.42 0.38 -6.48
CA GLY A 150 -4.34 -0.53 -5.81
C GLY A 150 -4.15 -0.57 -4.30
N VAL A 151 -5.26 -0.55 -3.58
CA VAL A 151 -5.32 -0.66 -2.11
C VAL A 151 -6.39 -1.67 -1.74
N SER A 152 -6.14 -2.43 -0.69
CA SER A 152 -7.11 -3.31 -0.04
C SER A 152 -7.23 -2.92 1.43
N VAL A 153 -8.45 -2.89 1.96
CA VAL A 153 -8.75 -2.54 3.35
C VAL A 153 -9.74 -3.54 3.93
N SER A 154 -9.46 -4.08 5.11
CA SER A 154 -10.43 -4.80 5.92
C SER A 154 -10.39 -4.30 7.35
N VAL A 155 -11.58 -4.15 7.94
CA VAL A 155 -11.78 -3.73 9.33
C VAL A 155 -12.58 -4.80 10.04
N MET A 156 -12.10 -5.22 11.20
CA MET A 156 -12.77 -6.19 12.08
C MET A 156 -13.07 -5.52 13.42
N LYS A 157 -14.27 -5.73 13.93
CA LYS A 157 -14.68 -5.30 15.29
C LYS A 157 -15.06 -6.52 16.12
N GLY A 158 -14.38 -6.69 17.24
CA GLY A 158 -14.39 -8.00 17.89
C GLY A 158 -13.72 -9.02 16.98
N GLU A 159 -14.49 -10.02 16.52
CA GLU A 159 -14.02 -11.06 15.59
C GLU A 159 -14.85 -11.06 14.29
N GLU A 160 -15.67 -10.03 14.06
CA GLU A 160 -16.49 -9.86 12.86
C GLU A 160 -15.86 -8.83 11.92
N ILE A 161 -15.71 -9.19 10.63
CA ILE A 161 -15.31 -8.25 9.58
C ILE A 161 -16.50 -7.35 9.27
N ILE A 162 -16.42 -6.09 9.70
CA ILE A 162 -17.49 -5.10 9.53
C ILE A 162 -17.31 -4.25 8.26
N TYR A 163 -16.11 -4.28 7.68
CA TYR A 163 -15.81 -3.60 6.42
C TYR A 163 -14.72 -4.33 5.66
N SER A 164 -14.91 -4.46 4.34
CA SER A 164 -13.97 -5.13 3.46
C SER A 164 -14.10 -4.55 2.04
N SER A 165 -13.05 -3.94 1.51
CA SER A 165 -13.11 -3.29 0.20
C SER A 165 -11.76 -3.21 -0.49
N GLY A 166 -11.78 -3.37 -1.83
CA GLY A 166 -10.67 -3.04 -2.70
C GLY A 166 -10.86 -1.71 -3.42
N TYR A 167 -9.78 -1.05 -3.74
CA TYR A 167 -9.72 0.25 -4.41
C TYR A 167 -8.70 0.23 -5.54
N GLY A 168 -9.04 0.82 -6.68
CA GLY A 168 -8.18 0.86 -7.84
C GLY A 168 -7.97 -0.52 -8.48
N PHE A 169 -6.76 -0.81 -8.89
CA PHE A 169 -6.44 -1.97 -9.70
C PHE A 169 -5.43 -2.91 -9.03
N ALA A 170 -5.74 -4.19 -9.02
CA ALA A 170 -4.79 -5.27 -8.73
C ALA A 170 -3.78 -5.41 -9.89
N VAL A 171 -4.28 -5.27 -11.14
CA VAL A 171 -3.48 -5.29 -12.37
C VAL A 171 -3.93 -4.13 -13.25
N VAL A 172 -3.08 -3.13 -13.40
CA VAL A 172 -3.39 -1.91 -14.19
C VAL A 172 -3.51 -2.23 -15.68
N GLU A 173 -2.63 -3.07 -16.20
CA GLU A 173 -2.53 -3.38 -17.63
C GLU A 173 -3.78 -4.05 -18.18
N THR A 174 -4.50 -4.78 -17.34
CA THR A 174 -5.75 -5.48 -17.71
C THR A 174 -6.98 -4.84 -17.10
N ASN A 175 -6.84 -3.72 -16.40
CA ASN A 175 -7.90 -3.07 -15.63
C ASN A 175 -8.58 -4.03 -14.62
N THR A 176 -7.84 -5.00 -14.07
CA THR A 176 -8.36 -5.91 -13.04
C THR A 176 -8.53 -5.14 -11.75
N LYS A 177 -9.76 -4.96 -11.31
CA LYS A 177 -10.11 -4.22 -10.09
C LYS A 177 -9.53 -4.93 -8.87
N ALA A 178 -8.95 -4.16 -7.93
CA ALA A 178 -8.55 -4.70 -6.64
C ALA A 178 -9.78 -5.04 -5.79
N THR A 179 -9.69 -6.13 -5.04
CA THR A 179 -10.69 -6.56 -4.04
C THR A 179 -9.98 -6.90 -2.73
N SER A 180 -10.74 -7.06 -1.67
CA SER A 180 -10.21 -7.49 -0.37
C SER A 180 -9.71 -8.95 -0.36
N SER A 181 -10.10 -9.74 -1.36
CA SER A 181 -9.65 -11.12 -1.53
C SER A 181 -8.41 -11.28 -2.41
N HIS A 182 -7.95 -10.23 -3.10
CA HIS A 182 -6.67 -10.28 -3.82
C HIS A 182 -5.51 -10.43 -2.84
N LEU A 183 -4.51 -11.20 -3.26
CA LEU A 183 -3.27 -11.37 -2.51
C LEU A 183 -2.32 -10.21 -2.76
N PHE A 184 -1.79 -9.67 -1.68
CA PHE A 184 -0.76 -8.63 -1.67
C PHE A 184 0.45 -9.11 -0.88
N ARG A 185 1.65 -8.65 -1.24
CA ARG A 185 2.83 -8.84 -0.40
C ARG A 185 2.67 -8.13 0.93
N LEU A 186 3.07 -8.82 1.98
CA LEU A 186 2.99 -8.32 3.34
C LEU A 186 4.28 -7.62 3.78
N ALA A 187 5.37 -7.83 3.06
CA ALA A 187 6.69 -7.37 3.48
C ALA A 187 6.94 -7.76 4.95
N SER A 188 7.44 -6.86 5.80
CA SER A 188 7.77 -7.18 7.20
C SER A 188 6.61 -7.65 8.07
N VAL A 189 5.36 -7.52 7.64
CA VAL A 189 4.19 -8.17 8.29
C VAL A 189 4.29 -9.71 8.20
N SER A 190 5.12 -10.27 7.32
CA SER A 190 5.43 -11.70 7.29
C SER A 190 6.05 -12.23 8.58
N LYS A 191 6.68 -11.35 9.37
CA LYS A 191 7.33 -11.73 10.63
C LYS A 191 6.36 -12.27 11.67
N GLN A 192 5.12 -11.78 11.68
CA GLN A 192 4.08 -12.32 12.57
C GLN A 192 3.79 -13.78 12.25
N PHE A 193 3.74 -14.16 10.98
CA PHE A 193 3.52 -15.55 10.58
C PHE A 193 4.69 -16.44 10.98
N THR A 194 5.91 -15.95 10.87
CA THR A 194 7.10 -16.68 11.37
C THR A 194 7.06 -16.83 12.88
N THR A 195 6.62 -15.78 13.59
CA THR A 195 6.41 -15.85 15.04
C THR A 195 5.37 -16.91 15.38
N LEU A 196 4.26 -16.99 14.67
CA LEU A 196 3.24 -18.03 14.88
C LEU A 196 3.82 -19.45 14.65
N CYS A 197 4.67 -19.64 13.64
CA CYS A 197 5.38 -20.91 13.46
C CYS A 197 6.25 -21.26 14.67
N ILE A 198 7.03 -20.32 15.16
CA ILE A 198 7.91 -20.50 16.35
C ILE A 198 7.08 -20.77 17.60
N MET A 199 6.00 -20.01 17.83
CA MET A 199 5.15 -20.17 19.01
C MET A 199 4.34 -21.49 18.96
N THR A 200 3.98 -21.96 17.79
CA THR A 200 3.37 -23.31 17.59
C THR A 200 4.35 -24.42 17.99
N LEU A 201 5.62 -24.30 17.59
CA LEU A 201 6.67 -25.26 18.01
C LEU A 201 6.94 -25.16 19.53
N TYR A 202 6.94 -23.96 20.09
CA TYR A 202 7.11 -23.72 21.52
C TYR A 202 5.97 -24.36 22.32
N GLU A 203 4.73 -24.13 21.95
CA GLU A 203 3.56 -24.66 22.66
C GLU A 203 3.51 -26.18 22.64
N ARG A 204 3.99 -26.81 21.57
CA ARG A 204 4.11 -28.27 21.46
C ARG A 204 5.30 -28.85 22.24
N GLY A 205 6.09 -28.02 22.90
CA GLY A 205 7.29 -28.44 23.64
C GLY A 205 8.45 -28.92 22.77
N LEU A 206 8.38 -28.66 21.46
CA LEU A 206 9.43 -29.02 20.50
C LEU A 206 10.55 -27.98 20.47
N LEU A 207 10.29 -26.75 20.88
CA LEU A 207 11.22 -25.64 20.88
C LEU A 207 11.13 -24.87 22.19
N ASN A 208 12.28 -24.60 22.82
CA ASN A 208 12.40 -23.57 23.85
C ASN A 208 12.98 -22.31 23.20
N ILE A 209 12.27 -21.17 23.27
CA ILE A 209 12.71 -19.91 22.64
C ILE A 209 13.94 -19.31 23.29
N ASP A 210 14.32 -19.75 24.50
CA ASP A 210 15.55 -19.35 25.18
C ASP A 210 16.73 -20.27 24.86
N ARG A 211 16.54 -21.28 24.00
CA ARG A 211 17.61 -22.12 23.50
C ARG A 211 18.49 -21.37 22.51
N ASN A 212 19.81 -21.58 22.61
CA ASN A 212 20.78 -21.03 21.66
C ASN A 212 20.53 -21.57 20.25
N VAL A 213 20.69 -20.67 19.26
CA VAL A 213 20.54 -21.05 17.84
C VAL A 213 21.83 -21.67 17.32
N PHE A 214 22.97 -21.08 17.64
CA PHE A 214 24.30 -21.51 17.18
C PHE A 214 25.17 -22.03 18.32
N GLY A 215 26.34 -22.58 17.95
CA GLY A 215 27.34 -23.09 18.87
C GLY A 215 27.01 -24.47 19.43
N PRO A 216 27.88 -25.04 20.29
CA PRO A 216 27.73 -26.42 20.78
C PRO A 216 26.39 -26.70 21.43
N GLY A 217 25.63 -27.63 20.86
CA GLY A 217 24.26 -27.97 21.29
C GLY A 217 23.18 -26.98 20.87
N GLY A 218 23.50 -25.95 20.11
CA GLY A 218 22.56 -25.03 19.48
C GLY A 218 21.66 -25.72 18.46
N ILE A 219 20.57 -25.07 18.08
CA ILE A 219 19.57 -25.65 17.15
C ILE A 219 20.18 -25.93 15.79
N LEU A 220 20.99 -25.02 15.28
CA LEU A 220 21.64 -25.07 13.96
C LEU A 220 23.14 -25.42 14.04
N ASP A 221 23.60 -26.04 15.15
CA ASP A 221 25.01 -26.36 15.35
C ASP A 221 25.54 -27.32 14.26
N SER A 222 24.73 -28.29 13.85
CA SER A 222 25.11 -29.24 12.79
C SER A 222 25.23 -28.61 11.40
N GLU A 223 24.47 -27.59 11.08
CA GLU A 223 24.48 -26.87 9.81
C GLU A 223 25.57 -25.78 9.76
N PHE A 224 25.89 -25.21 10.93
CA PHE A 224 26.86 -24.13 11.09
C PHE A 224 27.84 -24.44 12.25
N PRO A 225 28.68 -25.46 12.10
CA PRO A 225 29.57 -25.89 13.18
C PRO A 225 30.68 -24.87 13.47
N GLY A 226 31.22 -24.94 14.69
CA GLY A 226 32.38 -24.14 15.08
C GLY A 226 32.05 -22.71 15.52
N VAL A 227 30.79 -22.35 15.68
CA VAL A 227 30.43 -21.06 16.26
C VAL A 227 30.72 -21.06 17.75
N THR A 228 31.48 -20.06 18.22
CA THR A 228 31.92 -19.94 19.61
C THR A 228 31.76 -18.51 20.14
N GLY A 229 32.05 -18.28 21.40
CA GLY A 229 31.99 -16.98 22.03
C GLY A 229 30.57 -16.40 22.09
N THR A 230 30.44 -15.10 22.04
CA THR A 230 29.15 -14.40 22.21
C THR A 230 28.11 -14.80 21.16
N LYS A 231 28.53 -15.13 19.93
CA LYS A 231 27.59 -15.56 18.86
C LYS A 231 26.90 -16.88 19.21
N ALA A 232 27.56 -17.76 19.95
CA ALA A 232 27.00 -19.03 20.41
C ALA A 232 25.94 -18.86 21.51
N THR A 233 25.78 -17.68 22.09
CA THR A 233 24.79 -17.39 23.14
C THR A 233 23.51 -16.78 22.61
N VAL A 234 23.43 -16.51 21.30
CA VAL A 234 22.24 -15.92 20.69
C VAL A 234 21.09 -16.93 20.68
N THR A 235 19.97 -16.56 21.27
CA THR A 235 18.77 -17.41 21.40
C THR A 235 17.74 -17.12 20.31
N VAL A 236 16.75 -17.99 20.17
CA VAL A 236 15.56 -17.77 19.31
C VAL A 236 14.84 -16.49 19.74
N ARG A 237 14.68 -16.25 21.05
CA ARG A 237 14.08 -15.02 21.61
C ARG A 237 14.81 -13.78 21.13
N ASN A 238 16.14 -13.78 21.09
CA ASN A 238 16.91 -12.63 20.64
C ASN A 238 16.62 -12.25 19.19
N PHE A 239 16.35 -13.20 18.31
CA PHE A 239 15.95 -12.92 16.94
C PHE A 239 14.50 -12.41 16.87
N LEU A 240 13.57 -13.04 17.60
CA LEU A 240 12.17 -12.60 17.68
C LEU A 240 12.04 -11.15 18.18
N GLN A 241 12.92 -10.72 19.08
CA GLN A 241 12.92 -9.40 19.72
C GLN A 241 13.85 -8.38 19.06
N HIS A 242 14.54 -8.74 17.97
CA HIS A 242 15.53 -7.86 17.33
C HIS A 242 16.63 -7.36 18.27
N ASN A 243 17.10 -8.20 19.19
CA ASN A 243 18.20 -7.87 20.10
C ASN A 243 19.34 -8.91 20.04
N SER A 244 19.52 -9.54 18.89
CA SER A 244 20.53 -10.58 18.68
C SER A 244 21.98 -10.11 18.75
N GLY A 245 22.21 -8.80 18.66
CA GLY A 245 23.55 -8.20 18.69
C GLY A 245 24.12 -7.85 17.32
N TRP A 246 23.57 -8.35 16.22
CA TRP A 246 23.93 -7.88 14.88
C TRP A 246 23.35 -6.49 14.62
N PRO A 247 24.07 -5.62 13.85
CA PRO A 247 23.57 -4.30 13.50
C PRO A 247 22.42 -4.37 12.49
N THR A 248 21.61 -3.31 12.42
CA THR A 248 20.53 -3.18 11.42
C THR A 248 21.10 -3.15 10.00
N ASP A 249 22.21 -2.48 9.77
CA ASP A 249 22.86 -2.32 8.47
C ASP A 249 24.34 -2.72 8.52
N PRO A 250 24.87 -3.33 7.46
CA PRO A 250 24.14 -3.80 6.28
C PRO A 250 23.32 -5.05 6.59
N ASP A 251 22.04 -5.05 6.18
CA ASP A 251 21.22 -6.27 6.24
C ASP A 251 21.50 -7.13 4.99
N PRO A 252 22.08 -8.32 5.13
CA PRO A 252 22.51 -9.13 3.98
C PRO A 252 21.35 -9.62 3.13
N MET A 253 20.13 -9.74 3.67
CA MET A 253 18.95 -10.13 2.89
C MET A 253 18.53 -9.08 1.88
N PHE A 254 18.83 -7.80 2.13
CA PHE A 254 18.41 -6.66 1.32
C PHE A 254 19.57 -5.91 0.64
N THR A 255 20.82 -6.31 0.93
CA THR A 255 22.01 -5.74 0.28
C THR A 255 22.38 -6.56 -0.94
N ASN A 256 22.07 -6.07 -2.14
CA ASN A 256 22.25 -6.81 -3.41
C ASN A 256 23.67 -7.36 -3.59
N SER A 257 24.70 -6.57 -3.29
CA SER A 257 26.12 -7.01 -3.41
C SER A 257 26.49 -8.16 -2.48
N ILE A 258 25.73 -8.40 -1.42
CA ILE A 258 25.93 -9.51 -0.48
C ILE A 258 25.01 -10.69 -0.82
N ARG A 259 23.75 -10.38 -1.17
CA ARG A 259 22.66 -11.36 -1.34
C ARG A 259 22.68 -12.08 -2.69
N ASP A 260 22.98 -11.36 -3.76
CA ASP A 260 22.71 -11.85 -5.12
C ASP A 260 23.44 -13.16 -5.41
N GLY A 261 22.70 -14.16 -5.88
CA GLY A 261 23.19 -15.53 -6.12
C GLY A 261 23.47 -16.34 -4.86
N LYS A 262 23.02 -15.89 -3.68
CA LYS A 262 23.22 -16.55 -2.40
C LYS A 262 21.96 -17.23 -1.89
N THR A 263 22.16 -18.36 -1.22
CA THR A 263 21.13 -19.03 -0.43
C THR A 263 21.05 -18.43 0.98
N MET A 264 20.01 -18.77 1.72
CA MET A 264 19.90 -18.39 3.15
C MET A 264 21.09 -18.90 3.96
N ASP A 265 21.56 -20.11 3.69
CA ASP A 265 22.72 -20.69 4.37
C ASP A 265 24.02 -19.90 4.10
N ASP A 266 24.20 -19.39 2.87
CA ASP A 266 25.34 -18.52 2.54
C ASP A 266 25.28 -17.21 3.29
N LEU A 267 24.08 -16.62 3.44
CA LEU A 267 23.89 -15.40 4.20
C LEU A 267 24.11 -15.62 5.70
N ILE A 268 23.70 -16.78 6.23
CA ILE A 268 24.01 -17.15 7.63
C ILE A 268 25.54 -17.28 7.83
N ARG A 269 26.25 -17.97 6.93
CA ARG A 269 27.73 -18.04 7.00
C ARG A 269 28.38 -16.67 6.93
N TYR A 270 27.84 -15.80 6.07
CA TYR A 270 28.32 -14.41 5.98
C TYR A 270 28.20 -13.67 7.30
N ILE A 271 27.05 -13.68 7.97
CA ILE A 271 26.88 -12.96 9.26
C ILE A 271 27.65 -13.61 10.41
N LEU A 272 27.83 -14.91 10.40
CA LEU A 272 28.62 -15.60 11.41
C LEU A 272 30.10 -15.24 11.34
N ALA A 273 30.59 -14.80 10.17
CA ALA A 273 31.93 -14.25 9.99
C ALA A 273 32.07 -12.79 10.48
N GLN A 274 30.94 -12.06 10.70
CA GLN A 274 30.95 -10.68 11.18
C GLN A 274 30.95 -10.61 12.70
N GLU A 275 31.47 -9.52 13.27
CA GLU A 275 31.39 -9.28 14.71
C GLU A 275 30.03 -8.72 15.12
N LEU A 276 29.58 -9.06 16.33
CA LEU A 276 28.40 -8.45 16.92
C LEU A 276 28.70 -6.98 17.30
N SER A 277 27.74 -6.10 17.09
CA SER A 277 27.83 -4.68 17.49
C SER A 277 27.44 -4.44 18.97
N SER A 278 26.78 -5.42 19.59
CA SER A 278 26.38 -5.40 21.00
C SER A 278 26.23 -6.82 21.53
N ALA A 279 26.20 -6.99 22.85
CA ALA A 279 25.89 -8.28 23.45
C ALA A 279 24.44 -8.68 23.14
N PRO A 280 24.15 -9.97 22.89
CA PRO A 280 22.78 -10.46 22.74
C PRO A 280 21.90 -10.07 23.94
N GLY A 281 20.68 -9.64 23.66
CA GLY A 281 19.73 -9.18 24.67
C GLY A 281 19.93 -7.73 25.16
N SER A 282 21.04 -7.07 24.83
CA SER A 282 21.39 -5.77 25.43
C SER A 282 20.87 -4.55 24.69
N LYS A 283 20.61 -4.66 23.38
CA LYS A 283 20.20 -3.53 22.53
C LYS A 283 19.29 -3.96 21.42
N TYR A 284 18.19 -3.23 21.24
CA TYR A 284 17.32 -3.37 20.08
C TYR A 284 18.03 -2.88 18.81
N ALA A 285 18.02 -3.71 17.78
CA ALA A 285 18.47 -3.40 16.43
C ALA A 285 17.62 -4.22 15.44
N TYR A 286 16.67 -3.57 14.76
CA TYR A 286 15.78 -4.25 13.81
C TYR A 286 16.60 -4.98 12.74
N TYR A 287 16.45 -6.31 12.64
CA TYR A 287 17.30 -7.15 11.83
C TYR A 287 16.52 -8.21 11.07
N ASN A 288 16.32 -8.01 9.74
CA ASN A 288 15.52 -8.93 8.95
C ASN A 288 16.17 -10.31 8.84
N MET A 289 17.49 -10.36 8.73
CA MET A 289 18.22 -11.62 8.67
C MET A 289 17.90 -12.53 9.86
N GLY A 290 17.60 -11.96 11.04
CA GLY A 290 17.16 -12.74 12.21
C GLY A 290 15.91 -13.57 11.94
N PHE A 291 14.95 -13.03 11.20
CA PHE A 291 13.74 -13.77 10.82
C PHE A 291 13.99 -14.81 9.73
N GLY A 292 14.95 -14.58 8.82
CA GLY A 292 15.42 -15.62 7.92
C GLY A 292 16.00 -16.81 8.67
N ILE A 293 16.80 -16.54 9.73
CA ILE A 293 17.34 -17.58 10.62
C ILE A 293 16.21 -18.32 11.36
N LEU A 294 15.17 -17.59 11.84
CA LEU A 294 14.00 -18.21 12.46
C LEU A 294 13.25 -19.13 11.48
N GLY A 295 13.19 -18.80 10.20
CA GLY A 295 12.70 -19.73 9.16
C GLY A 295 13.50 -21.03 9.13
N LYS A 296 14.83 -20.95 9.16
CA LYS A 296 15.70 -22.13 9.23
C LYS A 296 15.53 -22.93 10.55
N VAL A 297 15.25 -22.23 11.66
CA VAL A 297 14.93 -22.90 12.93
C VAL A 297 13.62 -23.68 12.82
N VAL A 298 12.58 -23.12 12.17
CA VAL A 298 11.32 -23.83 11.91
C VAL A 298 11.59 -25.09 11.08
N GLU A 299 12.32 -24.98 9.97
CA GLU A 299 12.66 -26.11 9.12
C GLU A 299 13.45 -27.19 9.88
N LYS A 300 14.44 -26.79 10.66
CA LYS A 300 15.28 -27.73 11.44
C LYS A 300 14.50 -28.52 12.48
N ILE A 301 13.63 -27.84 13.22
CA ILE A 301 12.88 -28.49 14.33
C ILE A 301 11.73 -29.34 13.79
N SER A 302 11.03 -28.84 12.75
CA SER A 302 9.87 -29.52 12.19
C SER A 302 10.21 -30.64 11.19
N GLY A 303 11.38 -30.55 10.54
CA GLY A 303 11.73 -31.37 9.40
C GLY A 303 10.93 -31.05 8.12
N MET A 304 10.23 -29.93 8.08
CA MET A 304 9.41 -29.46 6.96
C MET A 304 10.00 -28.18 6.38
N GLU A 305 9.78 -27.93 5.08
CA GLU A 305 10.03 -26.61 4.50
C GLU A 305 9.17 -25.54 5.19
N TYR A 306 9.68 -24.30 5.29
CA TYR A 306 9.05 -23.21 6.04
C TYR A 306 7.59 -22.97 5.63
N GLU A 307 7.31 -22.84 4.32
CA GLU A 307 5.94 -22.61 3.83
C GLU A 307 5.02 -23.80 4.09
N ALA A 308 5.53 -25.02 3.96
CA ALA A 308 4.77 -26.24 4.24
C ALA A 308 4.36 -26.29 5.71
N PHE A 309 5.29 -25.98 6.64
CA PHE A 309 4.98 -25.88 8.06
C PHE A 309 3.93 -24.80 8.36
N LEU A 310 4.13 -23.59 7.83
CA LEU A 310 3.17 -22.49 7.98
C LEU A 310 1.76 -22.92 7.56
N LYS A 311 1.63 -23.51 6.37
CA LYS A 311 0.33 -23.92 5.83
C LYS A 311 -0.31 -25.04 6.63
N GLN A 312 0.46 -26.09 6.97
CA GLN A 312 -0.10 -27.29 7.59
C GLN A 312 -0.36 -27.12 9.08
N GLU A 313 0.56 -26.46 9.80
CA GLU A 313 0.59 -26.47 11.26
C GLU A 313 0.04 -25.19 11.89
N VAL A 314 -0.03 -24.09 11.11
CA VAL A 314 -0.53 -22.80 11.56
C VAL A 314 -1.85 -22.43 10.86
N LEU A 315 -1.85 -22.37 9.54
CA LEU A 315 -3.01 -21.84 8.78
C LEU A 315 -4.16 -22.85 8.65
N LYS A 316 -3.86 -24.12 8.43
CA LYS A 316 -4.88 -25.17 8.30
C LYS A 316 -5.77 -25.31 9.53
N PRO A 317 -5.26 -25.29 10.79
CA PRO A 317 -6.12 -25.26 11.99
C PRO A 317 -7.08 -24.07 12.05
N MET A 318 -6.71 -22.92 11.45
CA MET A 318 -7.58 -21.73 11.30
C MET A 318 -8.57 -21.84 10.13
N GLY A 319 -8.51 -22.92 9.32
CA GLY A 319 -9.31 -23.04 8.10
C GLY A 319 -8.85 -22.15 6.93
N ILE A 320 -7.64 -21.57 7.00
CA ILE A 320 -7.07 -20.65 6.02
C ILE A 320 -6.19 -21.41 5.03
N THR A 321 -6.41 -21.21 3.73
CA THR A 321 -5.74 -21.97 2.67
C THR A 321 -4.99 -21.12 1.65
N ASP A 322 -5.29 -19.82 1.54
CA ASP A 322 -4.79 -18.96 0.46
C ASP A 322 -3.79 -17.89 0.96
N ILE A 323 -2.91 -18.27 1.88
CA ILE A 323 -1.72 -17.52 2.28
C ILE A 323 -0.49 -18.29 1.83
N HIS A 324 0.45 -17.62 1.16
CA HIS A 324 1.58 -18.26 0.50
C HIS A 324 2.88 -17.49 0.73
N VAL A 325 4.00 -18.13 0.44
CA VAL A 325 5.23 -17.40 0.12
C VAL A 325 5.13 -16.94 -1.34
N GLY A 326 5.28 -15.63 -1.57
CA GLY A 326 5.20 -15.06 -2.91
C GLY A 326 6.37 -15.47 -3.81
N GLY A 327 6.19 -15.27 -5.11
CA GLY A 327 7.20 -15.56 -6.14
C GLY A 327 7.75 -14.32 -6.83
N GLY A 328 8.53 -14.55 -7.89
CA GLY A 328 8.89 -13.53 -8.87
C GLY A 328 7.72 -13.12 -9.76
N GLN A 329 7.96 -12.22 -10.69
CA GLN A 329 6.90 -11.70 -11.58
C GLN A 329 6.20 -12.81 -12.40
N ASN A 330 6.98 -13.79 -12.86
CA ASN A 330 6.47 -14.91 -13.67
C ASN A 330 5.84 -16.04 -12.83
N GLU A 331 5.98 -15.98 -11.51
CA GLU A 331 5.46 -16.98 -10.56
C GLU A 331 4.24 -16.42 -9.82
N ARG A 332 3.78 -15.23 -10.19
CA ARG A 332 2.63 -14.56 -9.58
C ARG A 332 1.37 -15.41 -9.71
N LEU A 333 0.63 -15.56 -8.61
CA LEU A 333 -0.64 -16.28 -8.61
C LEU A 333 -1.73 -15.47 -9.36
N SER A 334 -2.74 -16.18 -9.85
CA SER A 334 -3.82 -15.55 -10.65
C SER A 334 -4.62 -14.48 -9.91
N ASN A 335 -4.76 -14.63 -8.58
CA ASN A 335 -5.42 -13.68 -7.69
C ASN A 335 -4.44 -12.76 -6.94
N GLU A 336 -3.15 -12.77 -7.28
CA GLU A 336 -2.14 -11.89 -6.71
C GLU A 336 -2.03 -10.59 -7.51
N CYS A 337 -1.83 -9.46 -6.82
CA CYS A 337 -1.60 -8.16 -7.43
C CYS A 337 -0.28 -8.08 -8.20
N VAL A 338 -0.19 -7.20 -9.19
CA VAL A 338 1.09 -6.71 -9.73
C VAL A 338 1.65 -5.64 -8.80
N TYR A 339 2.98 -5.63 -8.60
CA TYR A 339 3.68 -4.69 -7.72
C TYR A 339 4.33 -3.57 -8.53
N TYR A 340 3.83 -2.36 -8.35
CA TYR A 340 4.21 -1.17 -9.12
C TYR A 340 5.25 -0.38 -8.35
N SER A 341 6.45 -0.31 -8.91
CA SER A 341 7.55 0.42 -8.30
C SER A 341 7.51 1.90 -8.67
N GLN A 342 7.97 2.73 -7.75
CA GLN A 342 8.17 4.14 -7.95
C GLN A 342 9.67 4.50 -7.78
N SER A 343 10.07 5.67 -8.28
CA SER A 343 11.44 6.20 -8.10
C SER A 343 12.55 5.25 -8.59
N GLY A 344 12.31 4.50 -9.67
CA GLY A 344 13.29 3.61 -10.28
C GLY A 344 13.60 2.32 -9.50
N THR A 345 12.85 2.04 -8.41
CA THR A 345 12.98 0.77 -7.68
C THR A 345 12.36 -0.38 -8.46
N ASN A 346 12.76 -1.62 -8.17
CA ASN A 346 12.20 -2.81 -8.80
C ASN A 346 11.30 -3.57 -7.82
N GLY A 347 9.98 -3.61 -8.07
CA GLY A 347 8.99 -4.32 -7.26
C GLY A 347 9.23 -5.83 -7.18
N TYR A 348 9.98 -6.40 -8.11
CA TYR A 348 10.34 -7.82 -8.15
C TYR A 348 11.84 -8.06 -7.91
N GLY A 349 12.56 -7.08 -7.36
CA GLY A 349 14.01 -7.18 -7.13
C GLY A 349 14.42 -8.01 -5.93
N ASN A 350 13.48 -8.47 -5.10
CA ASN A 350 13.78 -9.30 -3.94
C ASN A 350 13.45 -10.77 -4.23
N PRO A 351 14.39 -11.72 -4.02
CA PRO A 351 14.13 -13.14 -4.13
C PRO A 351 13.23 -13.59 -2.97
N MET A 352 11.98 -13.91 -3.26
CA MET A 352 10.98 -14.23 -2.24
C MET A 352 11.36 -15.46 -1.40
N SER A 353 11.99 -16.47 -1.98
CA SER A 353 12.49 -17.65 -1.26
C SER A 353 13.52 -17.30 -0.18
N VAL A 354 14.38 -16.30 -0.42
CA VAL A 354 15.39 -15.87 0.57
C VAL A 354 14.75 -15.06 1.68
N ILE A 355 13.80 -14.18 1.34
CA ILE A 355 13.15 -13.31 2.34
C ILE A 355 11.84 -13.90 2.91
N ALA A 356 11.50 -15.16 2.58
CA ALA A 356 10.23 -15.80 2.92
C ALA A 356 9.76 -15.50 4.35
N ALA A 357 10.56 -15.91 5.34
CA ALA A 357 10.24 -15.77 6.77
C ALA A 357 10.33 -14.32 7.29
N ALA A 358 11.01 -13.41 6.60
CA ALA A 358 11.19 -12.02 7.03
C ALA A 358 10.27 -11.03 6.31
N GLY A 359 9.81 -11.38 5.09
CA GLY A 359 9.12 -10.41 4.24
C GLY A 359 8.46 -10.97 2.98
N GLY A 360 8.43 -12.29 2.79
CA GLY A 360 8.02 -12.92 1.53
C GLY A 360 6.58 -13.42 1.48
N ILE A 361 5.77 -13.29 2.52
CA ILE A 361 4.39 -13.78 2.54
C ILE A 361 3.47 -12.86 1.74
N ILE A 362 2.51 -13.48 1.05
CA ILE A 362 1.38 -12.85 0.38
C ILE A 362 0.08 -13.34 1.01
N ALA A 363 -0.86 -12.40 1.23
CA ALA A 363 -2.18 -12.67 1.78
C ALA A 363 -3.18 -11.60 1.35
N SER A 364 -4.46 -11.85 1.54
CA SER A 364 -5.51 -10.85 1.44
C SER A 364 -5.77 -10.19 2.79
N THR A 365 -6.37 -8.99 2.79
CA THR A 365 -6.75 -8.30 4.02
C THR A 365 -7.78 -9.08 4.82
N ASP A 366 -8.72 -9.76 4.16
CA ASP A 366 -9.74 -10.58 4.82
C ASP A 366 -9.12 -11.78 5.55
N GLN A 367 -8.13 -12.44 4.93
CA GLN A 367 -7.42 -13.54 5.58
C GLN A 367 -6.56 -13.09 6.76
N MET A 368 -5.97 -11.89 6.67
CA MET A 368 -5.24 -11.31 7.81
C MET A 368 -6.17 -11.07 8.99
N MET A 369 -7.40 -10.60 8.75
CA MET A 369 -8.41 -10.48 9.82
C MET A 369 -8.79 -11.85 10.40
N SER A 370 -8.98 -12.85 9.56
CA SER A 370 -9.23 -14.23 10.01
C SER A 370 -8.10 -14.79 10.88
N VAL A 371 -6.84 -14.59 10.47
CA VAL A 371 -5.69 -15.00 11.30
C VAL A 371 -5.74 -14.30 12.66
N LEU A 372 -6.03 -12.99 12.68
CA LEU A 372 -6.04 -12.22 13.94
C LEU A 372 -7.12 -12.70 14.90
N ALA A 373 -8.30 -13.09 14.40
CA ALA A 373 -9.38 -13.66 15.22
C ALA A 373 -8.99 -15.00 15.89
N HIS A 374 -7.99 -15.72 15.33
CA HIS A 374 -7.48 -16.97 15.90
C HIS A 374 -6.26 -16.80 16.83
N ILE A 375 -5.89 -15.56 17.15
CA ILE A 375 -4.75 -15.24 18.02
C ILE A 375 -5.01 -14.02 18.90
N ASP A 376 -6.26 -13.61 19.10
CA ASP A 376 -6.60 -12.37 19.83
C ASP A 376 -6.96 -12.61 21.32
N GLY A 377 -7.00 -13.85 21.77
CA GLY A 377 -7.26 -14.22 23.17
C GLY A 377 -8.71 -14.05 23.59
N LYS A 378 -9.68 -14.00 22.64
CA LYS A 378 -11.10 -13.88 22.92
C LYS A 378 -11.83 -15.23 22.84
N ASP A 379 -13.07 -15.28 23.33
CA ASP A 379 -13.84 -16.52 23.46
C ASP A 379 -14.62 -16.93 22.19
N GLY A 380 -14.68 -16.08 21.16
CA GLY A 380 -15.56 -16.29 20.00
C GLY A 380 -15.00 -17.29 19.00
N VAL A 381 -13.92 -16.94 18.34
CA VAL A 381 -13.18 -17.81 17.41
C VAL A 381 -12.09 -18.55 18.19
N PRO A 382 -12.00 -19.89 18.11
CA PRO A 382 -10.97 -20.63 18.85
C PRO A 382 -9.55 -20.20 18.47
N ASP A 383 -8.76 -19.79 19.44
CA ASP A 383 -7.35 -19.50 19.25
C ASP A 383 -6.54 -20.77 18.93
N ILE A 384 -5.52 -20.64 18.11
CA ILE A 384 -4.59 -21.75 17.80
C ILE A 384 -3.47 -21.92 18.85
N LEU A 385 -3.30 -20.93 19.72
CA LEU A 385 -2.34 -20.90 20.82
C LEU A 385 -3.07 -20.70 22.14
N LYS A 386 -2.52 -21.26 23.21
CA LYS A 386 -3.07 -21.07 24.56
C LYS A 386 -2.91 -19.65 25.05
N PRO A 387 -3.78 -19.20 26.00
CA PRO A 387 -3.69 -17.85 26.55
C PRO A 387 -2.29 -17.47 27.07
N GLU A 388 -1.59 -18.41 27.72
CA GLU A 388 -0.23 -18.18 28.24
C GLU A 388 0.79 -17.98 27.13
N THR A 389 0.61 -18.67 26.00
CA THR A 389 1.48 -18.53 24.82
C THR A 389 1.21 -17.22 24.10
N LEU A 390 -0.05 -16.81 23.99
CA LEU A 390 -0.45 -15.50 23.46
C LEU A 390 0.09 -14.36 24.33
N ASP A 391 -0.05 -14.47 25.65
CA ASP A 391 0.51 -13.49 26.58
C ASP A 391 2.03 -13.38 26.46
N LEU A 392 2.73 -14.50 26.40
CA LEU A 392 4.17 -14.53 26.13
C LEU A 392 4.53 -13.86 24.80
N MET A 393 3.75 -14.11 23.75
CA MET A 393 3.98 -13.56 22.42
C MET A 393 3.81 -12.03 22.39
N TYR A 394 2.76 -11.52 23.02
CA TYR A 394 2.41 -10.11 22.96
C TYR A 394 3.08 -9.26 24.06
N ASN A 395 3.32 -9.81 25.25
CA ASN A 395 3.72 -9.07 26.43
C ASN A 395 5.14 -9.35 26.92
N SER A 396 6.07 -9.67 26.01
CA SER A 396 7.50 -9.85 26.29
C SER A 396 8.35 -8.79 25.60
N PRO A 397 8.24 -7.49 25.96
CA PRO A 397 9.01 -6.44 25.29
C PRO A 397 10.50 -6.59 25.55
N THR A 398 11.31 -6.19 24.56
CA THR A 398 12.78 -6.21 24.63
C THR A 398 13.31 -5.29 25.70
N ASP A 399 12.76 -4.08 25.76
CA ASP A 399 13.03 -3.02 26.73
C ASP A 399 11.87 -2.00 26.74
N ASN A 400 11.93 -1.04 27.65
CA ASN A 400 10.91 -0.01 27.79
C ASN A 400 10.88 1.00 26.61
N TYR A 401 11.89 1.00 25.72
CA TYR A 401 12.02 1.97 24.63
C TYR A 401 11.62 1.40 23.27
N ALA A 402 11.94 0.13 22.99
CA ALA A 402 11.75 -0.46 21.67
C ALA A 402 10.30 -0.78 21.36
N ARG A 403 9.47 -1.02 22.39
CA ARG A 403 8.06 -1.43 22.24
C ARG A 403 7.91 -2.54 21.19
N TYR A 404 8.75 -3.56 21.29
CA TYR A 404 8.72 -4.71 20.39
C TYR A 404 8.75 -5.98 21.22
N SER A 405 7.74 -6.87 21.03
CA SER A 405 7.66 -8.17 21.66
C SER A 405 8.14 -9.26 20.70
N LEU A 406 7.61 -10.47 20.80
CA LEU A 406 8.01 -11.58 19.93
C LEU A 406 7.38 -11.39 18.53
N GLY A 407 8.06 -10.68 17.65
CA GLY A 407 7.62 -10.40 16.28
C GLY A 407 6.57 -9.30 16.13
N TRP A 408 6.13 -8.67 17.20
CA TRP A 408 5.08 -7.64 17.22
C TRP A 408 5.59 -6.32 17.77
N ARG A 409 5.20 -5.21 17.14
CA ARG A 409 5.29 -3.88 17.73
C ARG A 409 4.18 -3.69 18.73
N ILE A 410 4.45 -3.01 19.85
CA ILE A 410 3.51 -2.79 20.95
C ILE A 410 3.25 -1.30 21.09
N GLY A 411 1.98 -0.93 21.24
CA GLY A 411 1.58 0.43 21.59
C GLY A 411 1.92 1.44 20.50
N HIS A 412 1.04 1.58 19.53
CA HIS A 412 1.12 2.68 18.57
C HIS A 412 0.81 4.02 19.24
N SER A 413 1.43 5.13 18.81
CA SER A 413 1.19 6.46 19.40
C SER A 413 -0.29 6.88 19.33
N LEU A 414 -1.00 6.49 18.27
CA LEU A 414 -2.44 6.73 18.11
C LEU A 414 -3.32 5.66 18.78
N TYR A 415 -2.76 4.48 19.10
CA TYR A 415 -3.48 3.31 19.62
C TYR A 415 -2.65 2.65 20.72
N PRO A 416 -2.61 3.24 21.93
CA PRO A 416 -1.91 2.65 23.08
C PRO A 416 -2.49 1.28 23.39
N GLY A 417 -1.69 0.25 23.46
CA GLY A 417 -2.13 -1.12 23.69
C GLY A 417 -2.36 -1.95 22.41
N ALA A 418 -2.31 -1.36 21.24
CA ALA A 418 -2.37 -2.12 20.00
C ALA A 418 -1.11 -2.97 19.79
N HIS A 419 -1.30 -4.14 19.19
CA HIS A 419 -0.22 -4.96 18.63
C HIS A 419 -0.25 -4.80 17.12
N TYR A 420 0.87 -4.46 16.49
CA TYR A 420 0.88 -4.15 15.08
C TYR A 420 2.22 -4.43 14.40
N HIS A 421 2.20 -4.43 13.10
CA HIS A 421 3.42 -4.31 12.29
C HIS A 421 3.11 -3.60 10.97
N SER A 422 4.07 -2.83 10.48
CA SER A 422 4.07 -2.29 9.13
C SER A 422 5.03 -3.07 8.24
N GLY A 423 4.78 -3.06 6.94
CA GLY A 423 5.60 -3.72 5.95
C GLY A 423 5.91 -2.82 4.77
N ASN A 424 7.18 -2.79 4.34
CA ASN A 424 7.63 -1.97 3.23
C ASN A 424 8.64 -2.73 2.37
N LEU A 425 8.35 -2.83 1.08
CA LEU A 425 9.26 -3.26 0.02
C LEU A 425 9.05 -2.37 -1.21
N ALA A 426 9.94 -2.43 -2.19
CA ALA A 426 9.67 -1.84 -3.48
C ALA A 426 8.34 -2.39 -4.03
N GLY A 427 7.41 -1.51 -4.41
CA GLY A 427 6.09 -1.89 -4.88
C GLY A 427 5.12 -2.39 -3.81
N THR A 428 5.41 -2.20 -2.51
CA THR A 428 4.57 -2.76 -1.44
C THR A 428 4.56 -1.86 -0.20
N THR A 429 3.37 -1.61 0.32
CA THR A 429 3.17 -1.09 1.68
C THR A 429 2.07 -1.90 2.36
N ALA A 430 2.29 -2.29 3.60
CA ALA A 430 1.36 -3.09 4.40
C ALA A 430 1.24 -2.55 5.83
N MET A 431 0.07 -2.69 6.41
CA MET A 431 -0.21 -2.46 7.82
C MET A 431 -1.14 -3.56 8.33
N TRP A 432 -0.83 -4.06 9.51
CA TRP A 432 -1.68 -4.98 10.25
C TRP A 432 -1.70 -4.58 11.72
N ILE A 433 -2.85 -4.22 12.23
CA ILE A 433 -3.02 -3.74 13.60
C ILE A 433 -4.22 -4.40 14.26
N GLY A 434 -4.03 -4.91 15.48
CA GLY A 434 -5.07 -5.27 16.42
C GLY A 434 -5.09 -4.25 17.56
N ASP A 435 -6.21 -3.55 17.75
CA ASP A 435 -6.38 -2.55 18.79
C ASP A 435 -6.94 -3.20 20.06
N SER A 436 -6.45 -2.78 21.23
CA SER A 436 -6.94 -3.19 22.54
C SER A 436 -8.44 -2.91 22.78
N ASN A 437 -9.03 -1.99 22.00
CA ASN A 437 -10.47 -1.67 22.04
C ASN A 437 -11.32 -2.61 21.16
N GLY A 438 -10.76 -3.71 20.67
CA GLY A 438 -11.44 -4.69 19.83
C GLY A 438 -11.62 -4.30 18.36
N MET A 439 -10.93 -3.27 17.91
CA MET A 439 -10.87 -2.88 16.51
C MET A 439 -9.58 -3.37 15.86
N SER A 440 -9.67 -4.02 14.72
CA SER A 440 -8.50 -4.49 13.96
C SER A 440 -8.59 -4.02 12.53
N VAL A 441 -7.45 -3.68 11.91
CA VAL A 441 -7.40 -3.17 10.54
C VAL A 441 -6.21 -3.76 9.79
N ALA A 442 -6.45 -4.18 8.56
CA ALA A 442 -5.40 -4.43 7.58
C ALA A 442 -5.56 -3.46 6.41
N ILE A 443 -4.44 -2.86 5.97
CA ILE A 443 -4.35 -2.03 4.78
C ILE A 443 -3.17 -2.53 3.98
N LEU A 444 -3.40 -2.87 2.70
CA LEU A 444 -2.37 -3.38 1.79
C LEU A 444 -2.37 -2.54 0.50
N CYS A 445 -1.17 -2.15 0.05
CA CYS A 445 -0.98 -1.40 -1.18
C CYS A 445 -0.04 -2.17 -2.11
N ASN A 446 -0.35 -2.20 -3.41
CA ASN A 446 0.52 -2.78 -4.44
C ASN A 446 1.54 -1.78 -5.03
N SER A 447 1.83 -0.75 -4.29
CA SER A 447 2.90 0.23 -4.56
C SER A 447 3.39 0.86 -3.26
N ARG A 448 4.56 1.50 -3.33
CA ARG A 448 5.11 2.36 -2.28
C ARG A 448 5.64 3.63 -2.90
N SER A 449 5.25 4.77 -2.35
CA SER A 449 5.84 6.06 -2.70
C SER A 449 7.06 6.36 -1.82
N TYR A 450 8.03 7.07 -2.41
CA TYR A 450 9.23 7.58 -1.72
C TYR A 450 9.18 9.11 -1.55
N ILE A 451 8.01 9.71 -1.81
CA ILE A 451 7.77 11.14 -1.55
C ILE A 451 7.73 11.37 -0.04
N SER A 452 8.33 12.48 0.41
CA SER A 452 8.31 12.87 1.82
C SER A 452 6.87 12.98 2.34
N GLY A 453 6.62 12.49 3.57
CA GLY A 453 5.29 12.49 4.19
C GLY A 453 4.42 11.26 3.83
N TYR A 454 4.89 10.35 2.97
CA TYR A 454 4.14 9.15 2.61
C TYR A 454 3.79 8.30 3.83
N ASP A 455 4.78 7.98 4.66
CA ASP A 455 4.56 7.13 5.83
C ASP A 455 3.62 7.79 6.84
N ASP A 456 3.74 9.09 7.08
CA ASP A 456 2.82 9.84 7.95
C ASP A 456 1.39 9.83 7.40
N SER A 457 1.23 10.03 6.10
CA SER A 457 -0.08 9.99 5.43
C SER A 457 -0.71 8.61 5.47
N TYR A 458 0.10 7.55 5.43
CA TYR A 458 -0.37 6.18 5.57
C TYR A 458 -0.90 5.91 7.00
N TYR A 459 -0.24 6.45 8.03
CA TYR A 459 -0.75 6.40 9.41
C TYR A 459 -1.99 7.28 9.60
N ILE A 460 -2.09 8.42 8.91
CA ILE A 460 -3.30 9.25 8.90
C ILE A 460 -4.46 8.49 8.25
N LEU A 461 -4.23 7.80 7.14
CA LEU A 461 -5.25 6.94 6.52
C LEU A 461 -5.75 5.86 7.49
N LEU A 462 -4.84 5.15 8.17
CA LEU A 462 -5.19 4.19 9.21
C LEU A 462 -6.06 4.83 10.29
N SER A 463 -5.67 6.02 10.77
CA SER A 463 -6.40 6.76 11.81
C SER A 463 -7.81 7.14 11.36
N ASN A 464 -7.97 7.61 10.12
CA ASN A 464 -9.26 7.97 9.56
C ASN A 464 -10.19 6.77 9.48
N ILE A 465 -9.66 5.62 9.00
CA ILE A 465 -10.43 4.36 8.90
C ILE A 465 -10.89 3.92 10.29
N ILE A 466 -9.99 3.83 11.27
CA ILE A 466 -10.36 3.40 12.63
C ILE A 466 -11.36 4.37 13.27
N SER A 467 -11.17 5.68 13.09
CA SER A 467 -12.05 6.71 13.66
C SER A 467 -13.46 6.67 13.09
N TYR A 468 -13.60 6.26 11.83
CA TYR A 468 -14.89 6.13 11.17
C TYR A 468 -15.75 5.00 11.79
N PHE A 469 -15.13 3.89 12.20
CA PHE A 469 -15.83 2.71 12.73
C PHE A 469 -15.95 2.69 14.27
N ARG A 470 -15.30 3.63 14.97
CA ARG A 470 -15.43 3.81 16.42
C ARG A 470 -16.74 4.52 16.79
#